data_108aa3e89204eb6ea1a8a521e5a05f3d
#
_entry.id   108aa3e89204eb6ea1a8a521e5a05f3d
#
_cell.length_a   1.000
_cell.length_b   1.000
_cell.length_c   1.000
_cell.angle_alpha   90.00
_cell.angle_beta   90.00
_cell.angle_gamma   90.00
#
_symmetry.space_group_name_H-M   'P 1'
#
loop_
_entity.id
_entity.type
_entity.pdbx_description
1 polymer ?
#
loop_
_entity_poly.entity_id
_entity_poly.type
_entity_poly.pdbx_seq_one_letter_code
_entity_poly.pdbx_strand_id
1 'polypeptide(L)'
;MKKLKEFMATCLTAAALCMLPLPALAETLLEAGKTDCGVLYIDGDSVSTVKKDGKYYLAFFAEEKYTDEKFLAALRQGEDMQNAASNITLYLFNTFGSAYFTGASYVVDADGNVCADLGADTTLKSVGSNKTLRNAYTMALKILERQNRGW
;
A
#
# COMPACT_ATOMS: atom_id res chain seq x y z
N MET A 1 -15.98 4.89 -0.20
CA MET A 1 -15.80 3.67 0.64
C MET A 1 -16.44 2.43 0.04
N LYS A 2 -17.73 2.47 -0.36
CA LYS A 2 -18.40 1.30 -0.95
C LYS A 2 -17.74 0.82 -2.24
N LYS A 3 -17.44 1.73 -3.17
CA LYS A 3 -16.79 1.42 -4.45
C LYS A 3 -15.38 0.83 -4.26
N LEU A 4 -14.61 1.33 -3.30
CA LEU A 4 -13.28 0.82 -3.00
C LEU A 4 -13.33 -0.60 -2.41
N LYS A 5 -14.32 -0.88 -1.55
CA LYS A 5 -14.55 -2.23 -0.99
C LYS A 5 -14.89 -3.24 -2.08
N GLU A 6 -15.79 -2.88 -2.99
CA GLU A 6 -16.19 -3.75 -4.10
C GLU A 6 -15.03 -4.00 -5.05
N PHE A 7 -14.24 -2.96 -5.30
CA PHE A 7 -13.09 -3.03 -6.19
C PHE A 7 -11.94 -3.86 -5.58
N MET A 8 -11.63 -3.66 -4.31
CA MET A 8 -10.64 -4.46 -3.60
C MET A 8 -11.05 -5.92 -3.48
N ALA A 9 -12.33 -6.22 -3.26
CA ALA A 9 -12.85 -7.58 -3.25
C ALA A 9 -12.61 -8.27 -4.60
N THR A 10 -12.79 -7.56 -5.71
CA THR A 10 -12.57 -8.10 -7.06
C THR A 10 -11.09 -8.35 -7.35
N CYS A 11 -10.21 -7.41 -6.99
CA CYS A 11 -8.76 -7.57 -7.15
C CYS A 11 -8.18 -8.63 -6.22
N LEU A 12 -8.69 -8.76 -5.01
CA LEU A 12 -8.23 -9.71 -4.00
C LEU A 12 -8.69 -11.13 -4.30
N THR A 13 -9.89 -11.33 -4.86
CA THR A 13 -10.36 -12.64 -5.31
C THR A 13 -9.52 -13.20 -6.45
N ALA A 14 -9.13 -12.36 -7.38
CA ALA A 14 -8.26 -12.76 -8.48
C ALA A 14 -6.83 -13.13 -8.03
N ALA A 15 -6.37 -12.59 -6.89
CA ALA A 15 -5.03 -12.81 -6.36
C ALA A 15 -4.99 -13.77 -5.16
N ALA A 16 -6.12 -14.31 -4.69
CA ALA A 16 -6.25 -15.05 -3.42
C ALA A 16 -5.70 -14.25 -2.20
N LEU A 17 -5.65 -12.95 -2.32
CA LEU A 17 -5.18 -12.02 -1.29
C LEU A 17 -6.39 -11.52 -0.53
N CYS A 18 -6.66 -12.17 0.57
CA CYS A 18 -7.89 -11.97 1.32
C CYS A 18 -8.01 -10.61 1.98
N MET A 19 -9.09 -9.98 1.68
CA MET A 19 -10.11 -9.47 2.60
C MET A 19 -9.59 -8.69 3.81
N LEU A 20 -8.99 -7.53 3.57
CA LEU A 20 -8.81 -6.57 4.65
C LEU A 20 -9.87 -5.49 4.52
N PRO A 21 -10.71 -5.29 5.53
CA PRO A 21 -11.69 -4.22 5.50
C PRO A 21 -10.98 -2.87 5.52
N LEU A 22 -11.26 -2.02 4.53
CA LEU A 22 -10.70 -0.68 4.41
C LEU A 22 -10.84 0.21 5.67
N PRO A 23 -11.87 0.09 6.50
CA PRO A 23 -11.95 0.85 7.75
C PRO A 23 -10.76 0.64 8.68
N ALA A 24 -10.04 -0.50 8.56
CA ALA A 24 -8.84 -0.77 9.36
C ALA A 24 -7.64 0.13 9.00
N LEU A 25 -7.59 0.66 7.77
CA LEU A 25 -6.52 1.56 7.32
C LEU A 25 -6.44 2.88 8.12
N ALA A 26 -7.55 3.37 8.66
CA ALA A 26 -7.60 4.65 9.36
C ALA A 26 -7.09 4.60 10.81
N GLU A 27 -7.10 3.43 11.46
CA GLU A 27 -6.86 3.29 12.89
C GLU A 27 -5.43 2.86 13.23
N THR A 28 -4.69 2.28 12.30
CA THR A 28 -3.39 1.63 12.56
C THR A 28 -2.28 2.03 11.59
N LEU A 29 -2.40 3.22 11.01
CA LEU A 29 -1.38 3.75 10.12
C LEU A 29 -0.10 4.12 10.88
N LEU A 30 1.02 3.53 10.48
CA LEU A 30 2.33 3.75 11.06
C LEU A 30 3.23 4.44 10.02
N GLU A 31 3.80 5.58 10.38
CA GLU A 31 4.67 6.35 9.49
C GLU A 31 5.96 5.58 9.19
N ALA A 32 6.21 5.30 7.91
CA ALA A 32 7.44 4.69 7.43
C ALA A 32 8.49 5.72 7.03
N GLY A 33 8.07 6.89 6.56
CA GLY A 33 8.97 7.98 6.20
C GLY A 33 8.46 8.85 5.07
N LYS A 34 9.30 9.79 4.67
CA LYS A 34 9.02 10.73 3.58
C LYS A 34 9.28 10.09 2.22
N THR A 35 8.51 10.54 1.24
CA THR A 35 8.68 10.26 -0.19
C THR A 35 8.85 11.57 -0.96
N ASP A 36 9.05 11.49 -2.26
CA ASP A 36 9.12 12.69 -3.11
C ASP A 36 7.77 13.45 -3.20
N CYS A 37 6.66 12.74 -2.96
CA CYS A 37 5.32 13.31 -3.08
C CYS A 37 4.66 13.59 -1.72
N GLY A 38 5.15 12.98 -0.64
CA GLY A 38 4.52 13.12 0.67
C GLY A 38 5.11 12.25 1.76
N VAL A 39 4.25 11.54 2.49
CA VAL A 39 4.62 10.66 3.60
C VAL A 39 3.95 9.31 3.42
N LEU A 40 4.74 8.24 3.53
CA LEU A 40 4.27 6.86 3.45
C LEU A 40 3.93 6.33 4.85
N TYR A 41 2.74 5.77 4.96
CA TYR A 41 2.25 5.07 6.15
C TYR A 41 1.95 3.62 5.79
N ILE A 42 2.28 2.68 6.65
CA ILE A 42 1.85 1.29 6.50
C ILE A 42 0.62 1.01 7.37
N ASP A 43 -0.27 0.19 6.86
CA ASP A 43 -1.37 -0.36 7.65
C ASP A 43 -0.88 -1.61 8.39
N GLY A 44 -0.65 -1.47 9.70
CA GLY A 44 -0.13 -2.54 10.54
C GLY A 44 -1.06 -3.76 10.62
N ASP A 45 -2.37 -3.56 10.48
CA ASP A 45 -3.36 -4.65 10.52
C ASP A 45 -3.40 -5.45 9.22
N SER A 46 -2.88 -4.89 8.13
CA SER A 46 -2.85 -5.54 6.84
C SER A 46 -1.64 -6.45 6.61
N VAL A 47 -0.68 -6.43 7.52
CA VAL A 47 0.56 -7.19 7.37
C VAL A 47 0.29 -8.69 7.37
N SER A 48 0.74 -9.36 6.33
CA SER A 48 0.56 -10.81 6.13
C SER A 48 1.65 -11.41 5.26
N THR A 49 1.68 -12.73 5.19
CA THR A 49 2.48 -13.45 4.20
C THR A 49 1.60 -13.97 3.07
N VAL A 50 2.09 -13.82 1.87
CA VAL A 50 1.40 -14.28 0.65
C VAL A 50 2.31 -15.22 -0.12
N LYS A 51 1.76 -16.33 -0.59
CA LYS A 51 2.45 -17.26 -1.49
C LYS A 51 2.00 -16.99 -2.93
N LYS A 52 2.95 -16.72 -3.80
CA LYS A 52 2.73 -16.54 -5.23
C LYS A 52 3.82 -17.26 -6.02
N ASP A 53 3.45 -18.07 -6.98
CA ASP A 53 4.38 -18.83 -7.84
C ASP A 53 5.43 -19.63 -7.04
N GLY A 54 5.00 -20.23 -5.92
CA GLY A 54 5.85 -21.02 -5.04
C GLY A 54 6.75 -20.21 -4.10
N LYS A 55 6.74 -18.89 -4.17
CA LYS A 55 7.54 -17.98 -3.33
C LYS A 55 6.67 -17.27 -2.30
N TYR A 56 7.24 -16.99 -1.13
CA TYR A 56 6.58 -16.19 -0.10
C TYR A 56 6.98 -14.74 -0.19
N TYR A 57 6.01 -13.87 0.04
CA TYR A 57 6.17 -12.42 0.07
C TYR A 57 5.58 -11.87 1.36
N LEU A 58 6.22 -10.84 1.91
CA LEU A 58 5.64 -10.01 2.96
C LEU A 58 4.74 -8.99 2.29
N ALA A 59 3.45 -9.01 2.62
CA ALA A 59 2.44 -8.16 2.00
C ALA A 59 1.81 -7.22 3.03
N PHE A 60 1.58 -5.98 2.63
CA PHE A 60 0.85 -4.99 3.41
C PHE A 60 0.32 -3.87 2.51
N PHE A 61 -0.76 -3.24 2.94
CA PHE A 61 -1.21 -1.99 2.35
C PHE A 61 -0.44 -0.82 2.94
N ALA A 62 -0.13 0.14 2.10
CA ALA A 62 0.46 1.40 2.50
C ALA A 62 -0.30 2.57 1.87
N GLU A 63 -0.42 3.67 2.60
CA GLU A 63 -1.00 4.92 2.15
C GLU A 63 0.10 5.97 2.05
N GLU A 64 0.32 6.50 0.86
CA GLU A 64 1.15 7.67 0.64
C GLU A 64 0.26 8.91 0.65
N LYS A 65 0.31 9.68 1.74
CA LYS A 65 -0.39 10.94 1.86
C LYS A 65 0.41 12.03 1.15
N TYR A 66 -0.18 12.64 0.14
CA TYR A 66 0.47 13.67 -0.63
C TYR A 66 0.56 14.98 0.16
N THR A 67 1.76 15.50 0.31
CA THR A 67 2.03 16.77 0.99
C THR A 67 2.78 17.78 0.12
N ASP A 68 3.35 17.32 -1.01
CA ASP A 68 4.00 18.23 -1.96
C ASP A 68 2.96 18.99 -2.77
N GLU A 69 2.93 20.32 -2.59
CA GLU A 69 1.92 21.17 -3.22
C GLU A 69 2.03 21.22 -4.75
N LYS A 70 3.25 21.13 -5.29
CA LYS A 70 3.48 21.15 -6.73
C LYS A 70 2.99 19.85 -7.36
N PHE A 71 3.28 18.73 -6.71
CA PHE A 71 2.79 17.42 -7.12
C PHE A 71 1.26 17.38 -7.09
N LEU A 72 0.65 17.81 -5.98
CA LEU A 72 -0.81 17.87 -5.86
C LEU A 72 -1.45 18.76 -6.92
N ALA A 73 -0.89 19.94 -7.17
CA ALA A 73 -1.41 20.85 -8.18
C ALA A 73 -1.39 20.23 -9.59
N ALA A 74 -0.32 19.52 -9.93
CA ALA A 74 -0.21 18.80 -11.20
C ALA A 74 -1.19 17.62 -11.28
N LEU A 75 -1.26 16.81 -10.23
CA LEU A 75 -2.15 15.64 -10.16
C LEU A 75 -3.61 16.03 -10.29
N ARG A 76 -4.03 17.10 -9.62
CA ARG A 76 -5.43 17.58 -9.58
C ARG A 76 -5.92 18.22 -10.89
N GLN A 77 -5.05 18.39 -11.87
CA GLN A 77 -5.45 18.79 -13.24
C GLN A 77 -6.02 17.63 -14.05
N GLY A 78 -5.79 16.40 -13.61
CA GLY A 78 -6.34 15.21 -14.26
C GLY A 78 -7.84 15.08 -14.09
N GLU A 79 -8.48 14.42 -15.05
CA GLU A 79 -9.90 14.07 -14.97
C GLU A 79 -10.14 13.21 -13.72
N ASP A 80 -11.19 13.55 -12.94
CA ASP A 80 -11.54 12.89 -11.68
C ASP A 80 -10.51 12.99 -10.53
N MET A 81 -9.44 13.77 -10.71
CA MET A 81 -8.34 13.88 -9.74
C MET A 81 -8.40 15.15 -8.88
N GLN A 82 -9.42 16.00 -9.03
CA GLN A 82 -9.51 17.33 -8.38
C GLN A 82 -9.41 17.26 -6.86
N ASN A 83 -9.87 16.16 -6.26
CA ASN A 83 -9.89 15.97 -4.82
C ASN A 83 -8.86 14.93 -4.34
N ALA A 84 -7.94 14.50 -5.20
CA ALA A 84 -6.90 13.53 -4.86
C ALA A 84 -6.12 13.98 -3.62
N ALA A 85 -5.95 13.08 -2.66
CA ALA A 85 -5.28 13.33 -1.39
C ALA A 85 -4.18 12.32 -1.07
N SER A 86 -4.35 11.06 -1.46
CA SER A 86 -3.39 10.00 -1.18
C SER A 86 -3.47 8.87 -2.21
N ASN A 87 -2.48 7.99 -2.14
CA ASN A 87 -2.43 6.74 -2.88
C ASN A 87 -2.41 5.57 -1.89
N ILE A 88 -3.25 4.57 -2.11
CA ILE A 88 -3.25 3.32 -1.34
C ILE A 88 -2.74 2.21 -2.24
N THR A 89 -1.67 1.54 -1.83
CA THR A 89 -1.00 0.50 -2.62
C THR A 89 -0.75 -0.75 -1.79
N LEU A 90 -1.01 -1.91 -2.37
CA LEU A 90 -0.58 -3.19 -1.84
C LEU A 90 0.88 -3.44 -2.25
N TYR A 91 1.78 -3.48 -1.27
CA TYR A 91 3.18 -3.85 -1.47
C TYR A 91 3.42 -5.32 -1.17
N LEU A 92 4.23 -5.97 -1.99
CA LEU A 92 4.68 -7.34 -1.80
C LEU A 92 6.20 -7.38 -1.90
N PHE A 93 6.86 -7.56 -0.76
CA PHE A 93 8.31 -7.64 -0.67
C PHE A 93 8.77 -9.09 -0.67
N ASN A 94 9.92 -9.36 -1.31
CA ASN A 94 10.58 -10.65 -1.15
C ASN A 94 11.04 -10.85 0.30
N THR A 95 11.39 -12.08 0.66
CA THR A 95 11.79 -12.46 2.03
C THR A 95 12.97 -11.68 2.59
N PHE A 96 13.80 -11.14 1.73
CA PHE A 96 15.00 -10.37 2.14
C PHE A 96 14.75 -8.85 2.19
N GLY A 97 13.60 -8.38 1.75
CA GLY A 97 13.30 -6.95 1.67
C GLY A 97 14.13 -6.18 0.65
N SER A 98 14.78 -6.87 -0.27
CA SER A 98 15.65 -6.27 -1.29
C SER A 98 14.91 -5.88 -2.58
N ALA A 99 13.76 -6.49 -2.82
CA ALA A 99 12.95 -6.25 -3.99
C ALA A 99 11.46 -6.35 -3.66
N TYR A 100 10.64 -5.67 -4.45
CA TYR A 100 9.19 -5.64 -4.28
C TYR A 100 8.48 -5.49 -5.63
N PHE A 101 7.22 -5.81 -5.64
CA PHE A 101 6.27 -5.42 -6.66
C PHE A 101 4.98 -4.92 -5.99
N THR A 102 4.08 -4.34 -6.75
CA THR A 102 2.83 -3.80 -6.23
C THR A 102 1.64 -4.57 -6.79
N GLY A 103 0.69 -4.84 -5.92
CA GLY A 103 -0.64 -5.31 -6.29
C GLY A 103 -1.56 -4.12 -6.61
N ALA A 104 -2.79 -4.18 -6.12
CA ALA A 104 -3.75 -3.11 -6.32
C ALA A 104 -3.23 -1.76 -5.82
N SER A 105 -3.48 -0.69 -6.60
CA SER A 105 -3.08 0.67 -6.26
C SER A 105 -4.15 1.66 -6.70
N TYR A 106 -4.54 2.56 -5.80
CA TYR A 106 -5.63 3.51 -5.99
C TYR A 106 -5.24 4.90 -5.53
N VAL A 107 -5.60 5.91 -6.31
CA VAL A 107 -5.64 7.30 -5.83
C VAL A 107 -6.99 7.54 -5.19
N VAL A 108 -7.00 8.10 -4.00
CA VAL A 108 -8.21 8.37 -3.22
C VAL A 108 -8.27 9.83 -2.77
N ASP A 109 -9.48 10.30 -2.50
CA ASP A 109 -9.70 11.60 -1.85
C ASP A 109 -9.54 11.49 -0.32
N ALA A 110 -9.72 12.60 0.39
CA ALA A 110 -9.62 12.65 1.85
C ALA A 110 -10.67 11.79 2.57
N ASP A 111 -11.79 11.48 1.92
CA ASP A 111 -12.87 10.65 2.45
C ASP A 111 -12.71 9.17 2.08
N GLY A 112 -11.65 8.82 1.35
CA GLY A 112 -11.34 7.46 0.92
C GLY A 112 -12.10 7.02 -0.34
N ASN A 113 -12.71 7.95 -1.09
CA ASN A 113 -13.31 7.62 -2.38
C ASN A 113 -12.24 7.48 -3.46
N VAL A 114 -12.40 6.49 -4.32
CA VAL A 114 -11.45 6.24 -5.40
C VAL A 114 -11.59 7.30 -6.48
N CYS A 115 -10.50 8.01 -6.74
CA CYS A 115 -10.36 8.93 -7.86
C CYS A 115 -9.83 8.21 -9.12
N ALA A 116 -8.86 7.32 -8.93
CA ALA A 116 -8.28 6.52 -10.02
C ALA A 116 -7.82 5.16 -9.54
N ASP A 117 -7.91 4.19 -10.43
CA ASP A 117 -7.33 2.87 -10.30
C ASP A 117 -6.05 2.80 -11.14
N LEU A 118 -4.91 2.62 -10.48
CA LEU A 118 -3.63 2.51 -11.15
C LEU A 118 -3.26 1.07 -11.52
N GLY A 119 -4.05 0.09 -11.05
CA GLY A 119 -3.81 -1.33 -11.27
C GLY A 119 -2.62 -1.89 -10.51
N ALA A 120 -2.26 -3.12 -10.83
CA ALA A 120 -1.10 -3.81 -10.31
C ALA A 120 0.12 -3.60 -11.23
N ASP A 121 1.30 -3.50 -10.64
CA ASP A 121 2.57 -3.56 -11.35
C ASP A 121 3.38 -4.73 -10.80
N THR A 122 3.33 -5.85 -11.51
CA THR A 122 4.00 -7.09 -11.09
C THR A 122 5.49 -7.14 -11.46
N THR A 123 6.02 -6.05 -12.03
CA THR A 123 7.45 -5.93 -12.31
C THR A 123 8.23 -5.83 -11.00
N LEU A 124 9.19 -6.71 -10.79
CA LEU A 124 10.04 -6.72 -9.60
C LEU A 124 10.97 -5.51 -9.63
N LYS A 125 10.89 -4.69 -8.59
CA LYS A 125 11.68 -3.46 -8.42
C LYS A 125 12.66 -3.64 -7.27
N SER A 126 13.87 -3.08 -7.42
CA SER A 126 14.84 -3.04 -6.32
C SER A 126 14.44 -1.98 -5.29
N VAL A 127 14.56 -2.31 -4.01
CA VAL A 127 14.45 -1.33 -2.93
C VAL A 127 15.64 -0.38 -2.92
N GLY A 128 16.83 -0.87 -3.26
CA GLY A 128 18.05 -0.08 -3.37
C GLY A 128 18.35 0.76 -2.12
N SER A 129 18.59 2.04 -2.30
CA SER A 129 18.88 3.02 -1.25
C SER A 129 17.63 3.70 -0.67
N ASN A 130 16.44 3.32 -1.07
CA ASN A 130 15.19 3.94 -0.60
C ASN A 130 14.95 3.62 0.88
N LYS A 131 15.26 4.59 1.74
CA LYS A 131 15.13 4.45 3.21
C LYS A 131 13.70 4.24 3.65
N THR A 132 12.75 4.93 3.02
CA THR A 132 11.32 4.83 3.37
C THR A 132 10.78 3.42 3.10
N LEU A 133 11.11 2.83 1.95
CA LEU A 133 10.72 1.45 1.65
C LEU A 133 11.41 0.42 2.55
N ARG A 134 12.68 0.64 2.91
CA ARG A 134 13.37 -0.21 3.89
C ARG A 134 12.71 -0.14 5.26
N ASN A 135 12.35 1.05 5.71
CA ASN A 135 11.64 1.24 6.96
C ASN A 135 10.28 0.55 6.94
N ALA A 136 9.51 0.71 5.85
CA ALA A 136 8.22 0.06 5.69
C ALA A 136 8.34 -1.47 5.79
N TYR A 137 9.30 -2.06 5.09
CA TYR A 137 9.58 -3.50 5.19
C TYR A 137 9.95 -3.92 6.61
N THR A 138 10.88 -3.20 7.26
CA THR A 138 11.34 -3.51 8.61
C THR A 138 10.22 -3.44 9.63
N MET A 139 9.37 -2.43 9.53
CA MET A 139 8.20 -2.26 10.40
C MET A 139 7.19 -3.41 10.21
N ALA A 140 6.88 -3.73 8.94
CA ALA A 140 5.98 -4.83 8.62
C ALA A 140 6.53 -6.19 9.10
N LEU A 141 7.82 -6.44 8.94
CA LEU A 141 8.48 -7.65 9.44
C LEU A 141 8.37 -7.77 10.97
N LYS A 142 8.59 -6.69 11.70
CA LYS A 142 8.44 -6.67 13.16
C LYS A 142 6.99 -6.94 13.60
N ILE A 143 6.02 -6.42 12.86
CA ILE A 143 4.60 -6.69 13.12
C ILE A 143 4.31 -8.17 12.91
N LEU A 144 4.74 -8.74 11.80
CA LEU A 144 4.57 -10.16 11.49
C LEU A 144 5.20 -11.06 12.57
N GLU A 145 6.42 -10.74 13.01
CA GLU A 145 7.11 -11.46 14.08
C GLU A 145 6.33 -11.43 15.39
N ARG A 146 5.75 -10.29 15.74
CA ARG A 146 4.90 -10.17 16.95
C ARG A 146 3.62 -10.99 16.83
N GLN A 147 2.98 -10.98 15.67
CA GLN A 147 1.80 -11.79 15.40
C GLN A 147 2.11 -13.28 15.57
N ASN A 148 3.27 -13.74 15.11
CA ASN A 148 3.69 -15.14 15.19
C ASN A 148 4.13 -15.56 16.61
N ARG A 149 4.53 -14.62 17.47
CA ARG A 149 4.92 -14.87 18.88
C ARG A 149 3.76 -14.81 19.86
N GLY A 150 2.62 -14.29 19.44
CA GLY A 150 1.42 -14.18 20.25
C GLY A 150 0.61 -15.48 20.41
N TRP A 151 1.17 -16.63 20.00
CA TRP A 151 0.53 -17.96 20.01
C TRP A 151 1.21 -18.90 21.00
#